data_2edefc97d283fa73ceb8908f6b1bbfc3
#
_entry.id   2edefc97d283fa73ceb8908f6b1bbfc3
#
_cell.length_a   1.000
_cell.length_b   1.000
_cell.length_c   1.000
_cell.angle_alpha   90.00
_cell.angle_beta   90.00
_cell.angle_gamma   90.00
#
_symmetry.space_group_name_H-M   'P 1'
#
loop_
_entity.id
_entity.type
_entity.pdbx_description
1 polymer ?
#
loop_
_entity_poly.entity_id
_entity_poly.type
_entity_poly.pdbx_seq_one_letter_code
_entity_poly.pdbx_strand_id
1 'polypeptide(L)'
;MLNQFHNSIIGLLLFLVSVLLLFTLSLNWANFKNLYKIDEINIYGTTFFDKSIIKEKSDILKSHNIFEKELKSYKNEILQLDHIIDCKISRRFPSIVDITIYEREPIALINSNELIILDSKGICLPVEYCDLSLPILSNFKSNPELYPKGSKTISTNVLSSISIIKYTKDNFSMIYDNISEFVFNEESEYEIILKNGKTRILLGSQKLEEKMKYLNSFQEALQEEKFLTDFRYIDLRYNNQVIVKET
;
A
#
# COMPACT_ATOMS: atom_id res chain seq x y z
N MET A 1 -74.46 -7.56 0.72
CA MET A 1 -73.13 -6.83 0.53
C MET A 1 -72.16 -7.04 1.70
N LEU A 2 -72.54 -6.87 2.97
CA LEU A 2 -71.65 -7.03 4.13
C LEU A 2 -70.99 -8.40 4.23
N ASN A 3 -71.65 -9.52 3.97
CA ASN A 3 -71.05 -10.85 4.03
C ASN A 3 -70.02 -11.14 2.91
N GLN A 4 -70.24 -10.56 1.73
CA GLN A 4 -69.18 -10.68 0.65
C GLN A 4 -67.92 -9.93 0.96
N PHE A 5 -68.03 -8.74 1.54
CA PHE A 5 -66.84 -7.96 2.00
C PHE A 5 -66.13 -8.71 3.12
N HIS A 6 -66.85 -9.31 4.05
CA HIS A 6 -66.19 -10.05 5.16
C HIS A 6 -65.50 -11.31 4.66
N ASN A 7 -66.00 -12.03 3.74
CA ASN A 7 -65.38 -13.21 3.13
C ASN A 7 -64.15 -12.83 2.30
N SER A 8 -64.18 -11.68 1.59
CA SER A 8 -63.00 -11.18 0.87
C SER A 8 -61.84 -10.76 1.80
N ILE A 9 -62.15 -10.15 2.94
CA ILE A 9 -61.14 -9.77 3.93
C ILE A 9 -60.54 -11.03 4.58
N ILE A 10 -61.33 -12.02 4.92
CA ILE A 10 -60.84 -13.29 5.46
C ILE A 10 -59.97 -14.01 4.43
N GLY A 11 -60.38 -14.04 3.16
CA GLY A 11 -59.57 -14.61 2.07
C GLY A 11 -58.23 -13.92 1.90
N LEU A 12 -58.19 -12.58 1.97
CA LEU A 12 -56.95 -11.81 1.92
C LEU A 12 -56.03 -12.10 3.11
N LEU A 13 -56.60 -12.17 4.32
CA LEU A 13 -55.86 -12.51 5.53
C LEU A 13 -55.22 -13.89 5.46
N LEU A 14 -56.01 -14.90 5.02
CA LEU A 14 -55.52 -16.28 4.84
C LEU A 14 -54.39 -16.33 3.78
N PHE A 15 -54.53 -15.58 2.70
CA PHE A 15 -53.51 -15.47 1.68
C PHE A 15 -52.20 -14.85 2.27
N LEU A 16 -52.30 -13.75 3.01
CA LEU A 16 -51.14 -13.11 3.65
C LEU A 16 -50.46 -14.05 4.66
N VAL A 17 -51.23 -14.77 5.46
CA VAL A 17 -50.72 -15.78 6.41
C VAL A 17 -50.00 -16.91 5.67
N SER A 18 -50.57 -17.41 4.55
CA SER A 18 -49.89 -18.45 3.76
C SER A 18 -48.59 -17.99 3.14
N VAL A 19 -48.52 -16.76 2.65
CA VAL A 19 -47.29 -16.17 2.11
C VAL A 19 -46.24 -16.02 3.21
N LEU A 20 -46.66 -15.53 4.40
CA LEU A 20 -45.74 -15.41 5.54
C LEU A 20 -45.21 -16.78 6.01
N LEU A 21 -46.09 -17.81 6.03
CA LEU A 21 -45.69 -19.15 6.39
C LEU A 21 -44.69 -19.75 5.38
N LEU A 22 -44.94 -19.59 4.09
CA LEU A 22 -44.02 -20.03 3.04
C LEU A 22 -42.69 -19.31 3.13
N PHE A 23 -42.68 -18.00 3.42
CA PHE A 23 -41.48 -17.22 3.61
C PHE A 23 -40.64 -17.70 4.80
N THR A 24 -41.28 -17.95 5.96
CA THR A 24 -40.59 -18.48 7.15
C THR A 24 -40.05 -19.89 6.93
N LEU A 25 -40.83 -20.77 6.24
CA LEU A 25 -40.35 -22.10 5.87
C LEU A 25 -39.14 -22.04 4.93
N SER A 26 -39.13 -21.12 3.96
CA SER A 26 -38.05 -20.91 3.03
C SER A 26 -36.76 -20.45 3.76
N LEU A 27 -36.90 -19.51 4.70
CA LEU A 27 -35.75 -19.04 5.52
C LEU A 27 -35.19 -20.17 6.40
N ASN A 28 -36.07 -20.95 7.04
CA ASN A 28 -35.64 -22.08 7.86
C ASN A 28 -34.93 -23.16 7.03
N TRP A 29 -35.45 -23.45 5.84
CA TRP A 29 -34.78 -24.39 4.91
C TRP A 29 -33.43 -23.89 4.46
N ALA A 30 -33.30 -22.59 4.11
CA ALA A 30 -32.05 -21.98 3.71
C ALA A 30 -30.99 -22.02 4.84
N ASN A 31 -31.39 -21.74 6.09
CA ASN A 31 -30.55 -21.88 7.26
C ASN A 31 -30.14 -23.34 7.53
N PHE A 32 -31.09 -24.28 7.40
CA PHE A 32 -30.80 -25.72 7.55
C PHE A 32 -29.79 -26.22 6.51
N LYS A 33 -29.82 -25.70 5.29
CA LYS A 33 -28.89 -26.00 4.22
C LYS A 33 -27.58 -25.21 4.33
N ASN A 34 -27.42 -24.34 5.33
CA ASN A 34 -26.25 -23.45 5.47
C ASN A 34 -25.97 -22.60 4.22
N LEU A 35 -27.02 -22.24 3.45
CA LEU A 35 -26.87 -21.50 2.19
C LEU A 35 -26.22 -20.12 2.38
N TYR A 36 -26.32 -19.55 3.56
CA TYR A 36 -25.80 -18.23 3.91
C TYR A 36 -24.51 -18.29 4.73
N LYS A 37 -23.94 -19.48 4.94
CA LYS A 37 -22.64 -19.63 5.57
C LYS A 37 -21.56 -19.22 4.58
N ILE A 38 -20.63 -18.38 5.01
CA ILE A 38 -19.50 -17.94 4.18
C ILE A 38 -18.64 -19.16 3.82
N ASP A 39 -18.55 -19.45 2.54
CA ASP A 39 -17.84 -20.60 1.96
C ASP A 39 -16.55 -20.11 1.25
N GLU A 40 -16.66 -19.02 0.53
CA GLU A 40 -15.56 -18.46 -0.26
C GLU A 40 -15.22 -17.03 0.16
N ILE A 41 -13.92 -16.73 0.28
CA ILE A 41 -13.41 -15.39 0.57
C ILE A 41 -12.39 -15.06 -0.50
N ASN A 42 -12.65 -13.99 -1.24
CA ASN A 42 -11.75 -13.47 -2.25
C ASN A 42 -11.03 -12.23 -1.74
N ILE A 43 -9.71 -12.21 -1.85
CA ILE A 43 -8.85 -11.10 -1.42
C ILE A 43 -8.20 -10.49 -2.65
N TYR A 44 -8.42 -9.18 -2.83
CA TYR A 44 -7.91 -8.38 -3.94
C TYR A 44 -7.08 -7.21 -3.43
N GLY A 45 -6.18 -6.70 -4.27
CA GLY A 45 -5.42 -5.47 -4.02
C GLY A 45 -4.19 -5.65 -3.15
N THR A 46 -3.73 -6.89 -2.94
CA THR A 46 -2.45 -7.19 -2.29
C THR A 46 -1.36 -7.26 -3.36
N THR A 47 -0.45 -6.29 -3.37
CA THR A 47 0.61 -6.15 -4.38
C THR A 47 1.99 -6.18 -3.75
N PHE A 48 2.16 -5.51 -2.61
CA PHE A 48 3.46 -5.29 -1.99
C PHE A 48 3.71 -6.21 -0.81
N PHE A 49 2.67 -6.64 -0.11
CA PHE A 49 2.77 -7.43 1.11
C PHE A 49 2.14 -8.81 0.94
N ASP A 50 2.60 -9.78 1.75
CA ASP A 50 2.08 -11.14 1.68
C ASP A 50 0.61 -11.19 2.15
N LYS A 51 -0.26 -11.64 1.26
CA LYS A 51 -1.69 -11.81 1.55
C LYS A 51 -2.00 -12.95 2.53
N SER A 52 -1.01 -13.79 2.88
CA SER A 52 -1.22 -14.93 3.77
C SER A 52 -1.78 -14.51 5.12
N ILE A 53 -1.33 -13.40 5.67
CA ILE A 53 -1.78 -12.84 6.95
C ILE A 53 -3.24 -12.44 6.89
N ILE A 54 -3.65 -11.77 5.80
CA ILE A 54 -5.03 -11.37 5.60
C ILE A 54 -5.91 -12.61 5.41
N LYS A 55 -5.40 -13.61 4.70
CA LYS A 55 -6.11 -14.87 4.49
C LYS A 55 -6.32 -15.61 5.81
N GLU A 56 -5.29 -15.76 6.63
CA GLU A 56 -5.38 -16.41 7.96
C GLU A 56 -6.42 -15.71 8.83
N LYS A 57 -6.36 -14.38 8.92
CA LYS A 57 -7.38 -13.59 9.63
C LYS A 57 -8.77 -13.78 9.04
N SER A 58 -8.90 -13.90 7.71
CA SER A 58 -10.19 -14.03 7.03
C SER A 58 -10.82 -15.40 7.17
N ASP A 59 -10.03 -16.45 7.38
CA ASP A 59 -10.57 -17.81 7.52
C ASP A 59 -11.51 -17.96 8.73
N ILE A 60 -11.38 -17.10 9.73
CA ILE A 60 -12.33 -16.99 10.85
C ILE A 60 -13.76 -16.69 10.35
N LEU A 61 -13.91 -15.91 9.29
CA LEU A 61 -15.22 -15.58 8.72
C LEU A 61 -15.93 -16.77 8.11
N LYS A 62 -15.25 -17.80 7.66
CA LYS A 62 -15.86 -19.01 7.06
C LYS A 62 -16.79 -19.77 7.99
N SER A 63 -16.74 -19.51 9.29
CA SER A 63 -17.66 -20.13 10.26
C SER A 63 -18.97 -19.37 10.43
N HIS A 64 -19.08 -18.14 9.92
CA HIS A 64 -20.17 -17.22 10.20
C HIS A 64 -21.20 -17.13 9.07
N ASN A 65 -22.40 -16.67 9.40
CA ASN A 65 -23.42 -16.37 8.41
C ASN A 65 -23.13 -15.02 7.75
N ILE A 66 -23.30 -14.94 6.43
CA ILE A 66 -23.02 -13.73 5.65
C ILE A 66 -23.82 -12.49 6.11
N PHE A 67 -24.94 -12.68 6.81
CA PHE A 67 -25.78 -11.60 7.35
C PHE A 67 -25.32 -11.11 8.74
N GLU A 68 -24.43 -11.83 9.41
CA GLU A 68 -23.94 -11.44 10.73
C GLU A 68 -23.17 -10.11 10.66
N LYS A 69 -23.29 -9.31 11.74
CA LYS A 69 -22.74 -7.95 11.81
C LYS A 69 -21.21 -7.88 11.88
N GLU A 70 -20.53 -9.00 12.03
CA GLU A 70 -19.10 -9.08 12.34
C GLU A 70 -18.16 -8.61 11.22
N LEU A 71 -18.66 -8.41 9.99
CA LEU A 71 -17.83 -7.87 8.90
C LEU A 71 -17.23 -6.49 9.22
N LYS A 72 -17.90 -5.70 10.09
CA LYS A 72 -17.38 -4.38 10.51
C LYS A 72 -16.26 -4.53 11.54
N SER A 73 -16.38 -5.45 12.49
CA SER A 73 -15.31 -5.73 13.45
C SER A 73 -14.09 -6.29 12.74
N TYR A 74 -14.30 -7.18 11.80
CA TYR A 74 -13.25 -7.75 10.97
C TYR A 74 -12.54 -6.68 10.10
N LYS A 75 -13.28 -5.71 9.53
CA LYS A 75 -12.66 -4.55 8.87
C LYS A 75 -11.69 -3.83 9.82
N ASN A 76 -12.11 -3.59 11.06
CA ASN A 76 -11.27 -2.91 12.06
C ASN A 76 -10.02 -3.72 12.41
N GLU A 77 -10.09 -5.05 12.45
CA GLU A 77 -8.92 -5.91 12.68
C GLU A 77 -7.92 -5.85 11.52
N ILE A 78 -8.41 -5.82 10.27
CA ILE A 78 -7.55 -5.63 9.10
C ILE A 78 -6.86 -4.26 9.15
N LEU A 79 -7.58 -3.20 9.53
CA LEU A 79 -7.05 -1.84 9.61
C LEU A 79 -6.02 -1.63 10.75
N GLN A 80 -5.84 -2.60 11.64
CA GLN A 80 -4.76 -2.60 12.61
C GLN A 80 -3.40 -3.00 12.02
N LEU A 81 -3.39 -3.51 10.79
CA LEU A 81 -2.15 -3.83 10.09
C LEU A 81 -1.54 -2.55 9.52
N ASP A 82 -0.33 -2.20 9.95
CA ASP A 82 0.33 -0.93 9.63
C ASP A 82 0.48 -0.66 8.13
N HIS A 83 0.60 -1.72 7.33
CA HIS A 83 0.74 -1.63 5.87
C HIS A 83 -0.59 -1.43 5.11
N ILE A 84 -1.72 -1.39 5.79
CA ILE A 84 -3.03 -1.21 5.16
C ILE A 84 -3.54 0.21 5.39
N ILE A 85 -3.95 0.88 4.31
CA ILE A 85 -4.57 2.21 4.37
C ILE A 85 -6.06 2.09 4.64
N ASP A 86 -6.73 1.22 3.89
CA ASP A 86 -8.16 0.95 4.00
C ASP A 86 -8.48 -0.44 3.45
N CYS A 87 -9.65 -0.96 3.81
CA CYS A 87 -10.20 -2.14 3.19
C CYS A 87 -11.71 -1.99 2.97
N LYS A 88 -12.18 -2.56 1.87
CA LYS A 88 -13.60 -2.65 1.54
C LYS A 88 -14.02 -4.11 1.60
N ILE A 89 -15.04 -4.41 2.42
CA ILE A 89 -15.62 -5.74 2.51
C ILE A 89 -17.01 -5.69 1.92
N SER A 90 -17.28 -6.55 0.94
CA SER A 90 -18.57 -6.66 0.27
C SER A 90 -19.08 -8.10 0.28
N ARG A 91 -20.41 -8.22 0.41
CA ARG A 91 -21.10 -9.50 0.38
C ARG A 91 -21.54 -9.80 -1.05
N ARG A 92 -21.19 -10.97 -1.52
CA ARG A 92 -21.72 -11.50 -2.79
C ARG A 92 -22.52 -12.76 -2.47
N PHE A 93 -23.84 -12.57 -2.42
CA PHE A 93 -24.77 -13.63 -2.07
C PHE A 93 -24.66 -14.85 -2.99
N PRO A 94 -24.91 -16.08 -2.47
CA PRO A 94 -25.39 -16.37 -1.11
C PRO A 94 -24.28 -16.51 -0.04
N SER A 95 -23.02 -16.84 -0.39
CA SER A 95 -22.02 -17.36 0.55
C SER A 95 -20.60 -16.80 0.33
N ILE A 96 -20.43 -15.76 -0.49
CA ILE A 96 -19.14 -15.22 -0.88
C ILE A 96 -18.88 -13.87 -0.22
N VAL A 97 -17.67 -13.65 0.27
CA VAL A 97 -17.20 -12.35 0.76
C VAL A 97 -16.01 -11.90 -0.07
N ASP A 98 -16.10 -10.72 -0.65
CA ASP A 98 -15.00 -10.08 -1.37
C ASP A 98 -14.38 -9.01 -0.48
N ILE A 99 -13.06 -9.09 -0.29
CA ILE A 99 -12.24 -8.17 0.51
C ILE A 99 -11.27 -7.48 -0.43
N THR A 100 -11.44 -6.17 -0.60
CA THR A 100 -10.50 -5.34 -1.37
C THR A 100 -9.62 -4.58 -0.40
N ILE A 101 -8.32 -4.77 -0.50
CA ILE A 101 -7.30 -4.15 0.34
C ILE A 101 -6.69 -2.96 -0.42
N TYR A 102 -6.45 -1.87 0.30
CA TYR A 102 -5.68 -0.73 -0.17
C TYR A 102 -4.41 -0.65 0.65
N GLU A 103 -3.31 -1.09 0.06
CA GLU A 103 -2.00 -1.14 0.71
C GLU A 103 -1.29 0.19 0.68
N ARG A 104 -0.36 0.39 1.63
CA ARG A 104 0.63 1.45 1.56
C ARG A 104 1.71 1.07 0.55
N GLU A 105 2.08 2.01 -0.28
CA GLU A 105 3.14 1.83 -1.26
C GLU A 105 4.51 2.04 -0.59
N PRO A 106 5.33 1.01 -0.45
CA PRO A 106 6.69 1.14 0.07
C PRO A 106 7.57 1.88 -0.94
N ILE A 107 8.46 2.76 -0.44
CA ILE A 107 9.27 3.61 -1.33
C ILE A 107 10.75 3.60 -1.00
N ALA A 108 11.12 3.37 0.25
CA ALA A 108 12.51 3.31 0.69
C ALA A 108 12.66 2.43 1.93
N LEU A 109 13.90 2.00 2.18
CA LEU A 109 14.31 1.32 3.39
C LEU A 109 15.22 2.25 4.21
N ILE A 110 15.14 2.18 5.53
CA ILE A 110 16.12 2.81 6.42
C ILE A 110 16.61 1.78 7.44
N ASN A 111 17.92 1.77 7.64
CA ASN A 111 18.55 0.97 8.68
C ASN A 111 18.76 1.85 9.93
N SER A 112 17.89 1.68 10.92
CA SER A 112 18.06 2.24 12.25
C SER A 112 18.70 1.14 13.14
N ASN A 113 18.13 0.77 14.28
CA ASN A 113 18.53 -0.43 15.02
C ASN A 113 17.98 -1.71 14.38
N GLU A 114 16.92 -1.57 13.61
CA GLU A 114 16.32 -2.58 12.76
C GLU A 114 16.02 -1.98 11.40
N LEU A 115 15.85 -2.84 10.40
CA LEU A 115 15.45 -2.40 9.06
C LEU A 115 13.96 -2.00 9.09
N ILE A 116 13.66 -0.82 8.57
CA ILE A 116 12.31 -0.24 8.54
C ILE A 116 11.99 0.13 7.09
N ILE A 117 10.78 -0.22 6.65
CA ILE A 117 10.23 0.25 5.38
C ILE A 117 9.54 1.60 5.60
N LEU A 118 9.68 2.51 4.66
CA LEU A 118 8.99 3.79 4.64
C LEU A 118 8.05 3.86 3.44
N ASP A 119 6.80 4.26 3.69
CA ASP A 119 5.85 4.53 2.61
C ASP A 119 6.06 5.94 2.02
N SER A 120 5.33 6.25 0.95
CA SER A 120 5.39 7.54 0.25
C SER A 120 4.97 8.76 1.11
N LYS A 121 4.41 8.53 2.30
CA LYS A 121 4.03 9.56 3.29
C LYS A 121 4.98 9.62 4.48
N GLY A 122 5.98 8.73 4.53
CA GLY A 122 6.93 8.59 5.62
C GLY A 122 6.41 7.77 6.80
N ILE A 123 5.41 6.92 6.60
CA ILE A 123 4.95 5.98 7.62
C ILE A 123 5.95 4.82 7.73
N CYS A 124 6.34 4.50 8.96
CA CYS A 124 7.26 3.41 9.28
C CYS A 124 6.52 2.07 9.31
N LEU A 125 6.89 1.15 8.43
CA LEU A 125 6.25 -0.15 8.25
C LEU A 125 7.22 -1.29 8.64
N PRO A 126 6.72 -2.42 9.15
CA PRO A 126 7.55 -3.59 9.42
C PRO A 126 8.05 -4.23 8.12
N VAL A 127 9.25 -4.81 8.16
CA VAL A 127 9.89 -5.46 6.99
C VAL A 127 9.34 -6.86 6.72
N GLU A 128 8.72 -7.47 7.70
CA GLU A 128 8.31 -8.90 7.70
C GLU A 128 7.41 -9.30 6.51
N TYR A 129 6.85 -8.33 5.80
CA TYR A 129 5.83 -8.54 4.77
C TYR A 129 6.24 -8.06 3.37
N CYS A 130 7.51 -7.70 3.17
CA CYS A 130 7.95 -7.06 1.93
C CYS A 130 9.19 -7.72 1.33
N ASP A 131 9.06 -8.19 0.09
CA ASP A 131 10.19 -8.64 -0.74
C ASP A 131 10.35 -7.67 -1.91
N LEU A 132 10.99 -6.51 -1.63
CA LEU A 132 11.12 -5.44 -2.60
C LEU A 132 12.56 -4.90 -2.68
N SER A 133 13.00 -4.64 -3.90
CA SER A 133 14.26 -3.94 -4.16
C SER A 133 14.06 -2.43 -4.08
N LEU A 134 14.03 -1.89 -2.86
CA LEU A 134 13.85 -0.46 -2.59
C LEU A 134 15.19 0.24 -2.36
N PRO A 135 15.31 1.55 -2.66
CA PRO A 135 16.45 2.36 -2.28
C PRO A 135 16.64 2.38 -0.76
N ILE A 136 17.90 2.34 -0.32
CA ILE A 136 18.25 2.41 1.10
C ILE A 136 18.60 3.85 1.47
N LEU A 137 18.03 4.35 2.56
CA LEU A 137 18.41 5.62 3.17
C LEU A 137 19.62 5.39 4.08
N SER A 138 20.79 5.93 3.69
CA SER A 138 22.07 5.72 4.36
C SER A 138 22.56 6.99 5.04
N ASN A 139 23.28 6.84 6.18
CA ASN A 139 23.86 7.91 7.01
C ASN A 139 22.84 8.85 7.67
N PHE A 140 21.59 8.43 7.78
CA PHE A 140 20.60 9.15 8.59
C PHE A 140 20.76 8.78 10.08
N LYS A 141 20.29 9.67 10.98
CA LYS A 141 20.32 9.41 12.41
C LYS A 141 19.54 8.12 12.73
N SER A 142 20.16 7.23 13.50
CA SER A 142 19.63 5.90 13.83
C SER A 142 18.83 5.86 15.14
N ASN A 143 18.47 7.03 15.74
CA ASN A 143 17.65 7.02 16.96
C ASN A 143 16.26 6.43 16.68
N PRO A 144 15.88 5.32 17.33
CA PRO A 144 14.58 4.66 17.10
C PRO A 144 13.37 5.55 17.36
N GLU A 145 13.47 6.55 18.23
CA GLU A 145 12.39 7.50 18.51
C GLU A 145 12.01 8.32 17.26
N LEU A 146 12.90 8.44 16.27
CA LEU A 146 12.61 9.12 15.01
C LEU A 146 11.70 8.29 14.10
N TYR A 147 11.58 6.99 14.35
CA TYR A 147 10.91 6.02 13.48
C TYR A 147 9.85 5.20 14.22
N PRO A 148 8.80 5.83 14.74
CA PRO A 148 7.75 5.12 15.46
C PRO A 148 6.98 4.19 14.52
N LYS A 149 6.86 2.90 14.89
CA LYS A 149 6.14 1.87 14.10
C LYS A 149 4.69 2.28 13.84
N GLY A 150 4.20 2.04 12.63
CA GLY A 150 2.85 2.37 12.21
C GLY A 150 2.56 3.88 12.10
N SER A 151 3.53 4.73 12.39
CA SER A 151 3.36 6.19 12.41
C SER A 151 4.37 6.89 11.52
N LYS A 152 4.13 8.18 11.28
CA LYS A 152 5.00 9.00 10.43
C LYS A 152 6.33 9.26 11.12
N THR A 153 7.45 9.09 10.39
CA THR A 153 8.78 9.47 10.89
C THR A 153 8.84 10.94 11.30
N ILE A 154 9.58 11.21 12.38
CA ILE A 154 9.80 12.58 12.90
C ILE A 154 11.02 13.23 12.22
N SER A 155 11.87 12.45 11.56
CA SER A 155 13.08 12.95 10.88
C SER A 155 12.72 13.77 9.64
N THR A 156 12.97 15.07 9.69
CA THR A 156 12.72 16.01 8.58
C THR A 156 13.58 15.68 7.36
N ASN A 157 14.84 15.26 7.56
CA ASN A 157 15.74 14.90 6.47
C ASN A 157 15.27 13.63 5.75
N VAL A 158 14.75 12.65 6.50
CA VAL A 158 14.14 11.44 5.92
C VAL A 158 12.88 11.81 5.13
N LEU A 159 12.02 12.69 5.65
CA LEU A 159 10.83 13.16 4.92
C LEU A 159 11.20 13.88 3.63
N SER A 160 12.25 14.71 3.63
CA SER A 160 12.76 15.35 2.43
C SER A 160 13.25 14.31 1.41
N SER A 161 14.00 13.30 1.87
CA SER A 161 14.46 12.21 1.00
C SER A 161 13.30 11.44 0.38
N ILE A 162 12.29 11.09 1.17
CA ILE A 162 11.08 10.41 0.67
C ILE A 162 10.37 11.25 -0.39
N SER A 163 10.26 12.57 -0.17
CA SER A 163 9.65 13.48 -1.15
C SER A 163 10.38 13.43 -2.50
N ILE A 164 11.71 13.47 -2.48
CA ILE A 164 12.53 13.43 -3.70
C ILE A 164 12.50 12.05 -4.35
N ILE A 165 12.58 10.99 -3.56
CA ILE A 165 12.47 9.61 -4.09
C ILE A 165 11.11 9.40 -4.75
N LYS A 166 10.03 9.84 -4.09
CA LYS A 166 8.69 9.80 -4.67
C LYS A 166 8.59 10.62 -5.96
N TYR A 167 9.07 11.86 -5.94
CA TYR A 167 9.11 12.71 -7.13
C TYR A 167 9.85 12.03 -8.28
N THR A 168 11.00 11.42 -8.00
CA THR A 168 11.79 10.69 -8.99
C THR A 168 11.05 9.47 -9.52
N LYS A 169 10.40 8.70 -8.65
CA LYS A 169 9.59 7.55 -9.04
C LYS A 169 8.43 7.94 -9.96
N ASP A 170 7.72 9.01 -9.61
CA ASP A 170 6.53 9.45 -10.33
C ASP A 170 6.87 10.08 -11.71
N ASN A 171 8.06 10.72 -11.85
CA ASN A 171 8.42 11.46 -13.06
C ASN A 171 9.55 10.85 -13.87
N PHE A 172 10.46 10.09 -13.25
CA PHE A 172 11.69 9.57 -13.84
C PHE A 172 11.94 8.12 -13.41
N SER A 173 11.03 7.21 -13.75
CA SER A 173 11.05 5.81 -13.30
C SER A 173 12.36 5.10 -13.61
N MET A 174 12.97 5.34 -14.79
CA MET A 174 14.25 4.75 -15.17
C MET A 174 15.38 5.15 -14.21
N ILE A 175 15.39 6.38 -13.71
CA ILE A 175 16.37 6.83 -12.72
C ILE A 175 16.06 6.16 -11.38
N TYR A 176 14.79 6.17 -10.96
CA TYR A 176 14.37 5.55 -9.70
C TYR A 176 14.77 4.07 -9.62
N ASP A 177 14.52 3.30 -10.67
CA ASP A 177 14.82 1.87 -10.71
C ASP A 177 16.33 1.57 -10.58
N ASN A 178 17.17 2.55 -10.91
CA ASN A 178 18.62 2.47 -10.80
C ASN A 178 19.18 3.00 -9.46
N ILE A 179 18.37 3.58 -8.58
CA ILE A 179 18.83 4.04 -7.27
C ILE A 179 19.08 2.83 -6.37
N SER A 180 20.30 2.74 -5.81
CA SER A 180 20.66 1.81 -4.76
C SER A 180 20.50 2.44 -3.39
N GLU A 181 21.11 3.62 -3.21
CA GLU A 181 21.11 4.33 -1.94
C GLU A 181 20.80 5.81 -2.13
N PHE A 182 20.13 6.38 -1.14
CA PHE A 182 19.95 7.81 -0.96
C PHE A 182 20.64 8.20 0.33
N VAL A 183 21.73 8.97 0.20
CA VAL A 183 22.69 9.24 1.29
C VAL A 183 22.51 10.67 1.78
N PHE A 184 22.54 10.85 3.11
CA PHE A 184 22.65 12.16 3.74
C PHE A 184 24.06 12.26 4.36
N ASN A 185 24.94 13.08 3.77
CA ASN A 185 26.34 13.14 4.16
C ASN A 185 26.60 14.05 5.37
N GLU A 186 27.84 14.09 5.85
CA GLU A 186 28.25 14.89 7.00
C GLU A 186 28.14 16.42 6.75
N GLU A 187 28.17 16.84 5.50
CA GLU A 187 28.01 18.24 5.07
C GLU A 187 26.54 18.66 5.01
N SER A 188 25.61 17.77 5.42
CA SER A 188 24.17 17.97 5.34
C SER A 188 23.66 18.09 3.90
N GLU A 189 24.29 17.38 2.97
CA GLU A 189 23.92 17.31 1.56
C GLU A 189 23.37 15.92 1.21
N TYR A 190 22.55 15.88 0.16
CA TYR A 190 21.98 14.66 -0.38
C TYR A 190 22.82 14.15 -1.55
N GLU A 191 22.98 12.84 -1.58
CA GLU A 191 23.63 12.11 -2.66
C GLU A 191 22.82 10.89 -3.05
N ILE A 192 22.94 10.47 -4.29
CA ILE A 192 22.36 9.20 -4.78
C ILE A 192 23.53 8.31 -5.20
N ILE A 193 23.44 7.02 -4.85
CA ILE A 193 24.33 5.98 -5.36
C ILE A 193 23.50 5.09 -6.29
N LEU A 194 23.96 4.91 -7.51
CA LEU A 194 23.29 4.06 -8.49
C LEU A 194 23.69 2.59 -8.31
N LYS A 195 22.76 1.68 -8.72
CA LYS A 195 23.05 0.25 -8.89
C LYS A 195 24.13 0.09 -9.99
N ASN A 196 24.75 -1.08 -10.06
CA ASN A 196 25.61 -1.51 -11.19
C ASN A 196 26.81 -0.63 -11.56
N GLY A 197 27.24 0.30 -10.84
CA GLY A 197 28.39 1.15 -11.19
C GLY A 197 28.90 1.93 -10.00
N LYS A 198 28.08 2.00 -8.95
CA LYS A 198 28.36 2.80 -7.76
C LYS A 198 28.59 4.28 -8.06
N THR A 199 28.07 4.76 -9.21
CA THR A 199 28.09 6.18 -9.58
C THR A 199 27.46 7.00 -8.48
N ARG A 200 28.17 8.03 -8.03
CA ARG A 200 27.67 8.98 -7.02
C ARG A 200 27.13 10.22 -7.71
N ILE A 201 25.90 10.56 -7.41
CA ILE A 201 25.24 11.77 -7.90
C ILE A 201 25.11 12.73 -6.73
N LEU A 202 25.88 13.82 -6.78
CA LEU A 202 25.94 14.84 -5.74
C LEU A 202 24.84 15.86 -5.97
N LEU A 203 23.80 15.83 -5.12
CA LEU A 203 22.64 16.71 -5.25
C LEU A 203 22.82 18.03 -4.46
N GLY A 204 23.56 18.00 -3.33
CA GLY A 204 23.59 19.10 -2.37
C GLY A 204 22.32 19.17 -1.53
N SER A 205 22.00 20.35 -0.97
CA SER A 205 20.91 20.52 0.01
C SER A 205 19.70 21.28 -0.50
N GLN A 206 19.76 21.88 -1.69
CA GLN A 206 18.71 22.78 -2.19
C GLN A 206 18.22 22.39 -3.58
N LYS A 207 16.97 22.76 -3.89
CA LYS A 207 16.34 22.59 -5.22
C LYS A 207 16.43 21.16 -5.77
N LEU A 208 16.24 20.18 -4.91
CA LEU A 208 16.46 18.76 -5.25
C LEU A 208 15.63 18.29 -6.44
N GLU A 209 14.38 18.71 -6.54
CA GLU A 209 13.52 18.39 -7.69
C GLU A 209 14.05 18.95 -9.01
N GLU A 210 14.57 20.20 -8.98
CA GLU A 210 15.16 20.83 -10.17
C GLU A 210 16.41 20.05 -10.61
N LYS A 211 17.23 19.59 -9.66
CA LYS A 211 18.42 18.77 -9.93
C LYS A 211 18.08 17.40 -10.49
N MET A 212 16.97 16.80 -10.07
CA MET A 212 16.47 15.56 -10.69
C MET A 212 16.03 15.79 -12.15
N LYS A 213 15.46 16.95 -12.48
CA LYS A 213 15.18 17.31 -13.88
C LYS A 213 16.46 17.46 -14.69
N TYR A 214 17.48 18.11 -14.13
CA TYR A 214 18.79 18.24 -14.82
C TYR A 214 19.44 16.87 -15.03
N LEU A 215 19.36 15.97 -14.05
CA LEU A 215 19.86 14.60 -14.20
C LEU A 215 19.13 13.86 -15.33
N ASN A 216 17.81 13.98 -15.38
CA ASN A 216 17.02 13.36 -16.44
C ASN A 216 17.37 13.93 -17.82
N SER A 217 17.46 15.26 -17.95
CA SER A 217 17.87 15.91 -19.20
C SER A 217 19.29 15.52 -19.62
N PHE A 218 20.20 15.34 -18.65
CA PHE A 218 21.52 14.85 -18.91
C PHE A 218 21.50 13.40 -19.41
N GLN A 219 20.72 12.53 -18.76
CA GLN A 219 20.54 11.15 -19.22
C GLN A 219 19.97 11.06 -20.64
N GLU A 220 18.99 11.90 -20.97
CA GLU A 220 18.42 11.96 -22.31
C GLU A 220 19.41 12.48 -23.37
N ALA A 221 20.35 13.37 -22.95
CA ALA A 221 21.38 13.90 -23.82
C ALA A 221 22.57 12.94 -24.03
N LEU A 222 22.72 11.94 -23.17
CA LEU A 222 23.65 10.85 -23.38
C LEU A 222 23.14 10.02 -24.54
N GLN A 223 23.91 9.97 -25.62
CA GLN A 223 23.61 9.12 -26.78
C GLN A 223 23.54 7.65 -26.35
N GLU A 224 22.92 6.78 -27.15
CA GLU A 224 22.68 5.36 -26.83
C GLU A 224 23.94 4.56 -26.40
N GLU A 225 25.11 5.15 -26.52
CA GLU A 225 26.40 4.53 -26.18
C GLU A 225 26.85 4.76 -24.72
N LYS A 226 26.20 5.66 -23.95
CA LYS A 226 26.61 5.99 -22.57
C LYS A 226 25.41 5.97 -21.61
N PHE A 227 25.67 5.45 -20.40
CA PHE A 227 24.71 5.40 -19.31
C PHE A 227 25.22 6.22 -18.12
N LEU A 228 24.31 6.62 -17.21
CA LEU A 228 24.72 7.30 -15.97
C LEU A 228 25.73 6.47 -15.15
N THR A 229 25.69 5.15 -15.29
CA THR A 229 26.59 4.21 -14.60
C THR A 229 28.03 4.20 -15.13
N ASP A 230 28.29 4.83 -16.28
CA ASP A 230 29.64 4.92 -16.87
C ASP A 230 30.48 6.05 -16.26
N PHE A 231 29.84 6.84 -15.40
CA PHE A 231 30.53 7.92 -14.68
C PHE A 231 30.88 7.51 -13.24
N ARG A 232 32.05 7.93 -12.78
CA ARG A 232 32.46 7.78 -11.38
C ARG A 232 31.60 8.65 -10.46
N TYR A 233 31.35 9.90 -10.88
CA TYR A 233 30.42 10.80 -10.22
C TYR A 233 29.79 11.79 -11.20
N ILE A 234 28.61 12.30 -10.81
CA ILE A 234 27.87 13.36 -11.49
C ILE A 234 27.54 14.41 -10.43
N ASP A 235 28.09 15.61 -10.57
CA ASP A 235 27.89 16.70 -9.61
C ASP A 235 26.87 17.71 -10.14
N LEU A 236 25.77 17.84 -9.45
CA LEU A 236 24.64 18.72 -9.75
C LEU A 236 24.54 19.89 -8.75
N ARG A 237 25.51 20.09 -7.89
CA ARG A 237 25.47 21.16 -6.88
C ARG A 237 25.55 22.54 -7.47
N TYR A 238 26.13 22.69 -8.63
CA TYR A 238 26.31 23.97 -9.32
C TYR A 238 25.08 24.30 -10.18
N ASN A 239 24.70 25.59 -10.19
CA ASN A 239 23.55 26.02 -10.98
C ASN A 239 23.83 25.91 -12.48
N ASN A 240 22.90 25.35 -13.23
CA ASN A 240 22.94 25.23 -14.68
C ASN A 240 24.16 24.47 -15.25
N GLN A 241 24.83 23.64 -14.43
CA GLN A 241 25.99 22.86 -14.86
C GLN A 241 25.87 21.42 -14.33
N VAL A 242 26.28 20.49 -15.16
CA VAL A 242 26.46 19.08 -14.79
C VAL A 242 27.96 18.78 -14.95
N ILE A 243 28.62 18.54 -13.84
CA ILE A 243 30.06 18.20 -13.84
C ILE A 243 30.17 16.69 -13.69
N VAL A 244 30.90 16.06 -14.58
CA VAL A 244 31.04 14.61 -14.60
C VAL A 244 32.48 14.18 -14.59
N LYS A 245 32.75 13.00 -14.04
CA LYS A 245 34.04 12.30 -14.17
C LYS A 245 33.73 10.88 -14.65
N GLU A 246 34.30 10.53 -15.79
CA GLU A 246 34.22 9.16 -16.31
C GLU A 246 35.05 8.20 -15.42
N THR A 247 34.70 6.91 -15.52
CA THR A 247 35.30 5.83 -14.72
C THR A 247 36.74 5.51 -15.20
#